data_8b53468e2737780bb501ab1ad37ee2ab
#
_entry.id   8b53468e2737780bb501ab1ad37ee2ab
#
_cell.length_a   1.000
_cell.length_b   1.000
_cell.length_c   1.000
_cell.angle_alpha   90.00
_cell.angle_beta   90.00
_cell.angle_gamma   90.00
#
_symmetry.space_group_name_H-M   'P 1'
#
loop_
_entity.id
_entity.type
_entity.pdbx_description
1 polymer ?
#
loop_
_entity_poly.entity_id
_entity_poly.type
_entity_poly.pdbx_seq_one_letter_code
_entity_poly.pdbx_strand_id
1 'polypeptide(L)'
;MRTSEEIDKIAAALVKFQGEVESPKKTAENPAFKRDGKTLKYADLDAIIKTITPTLLKNGLSQHQFVDSETDTKTVKVTTMLLHESGQFIISDQLTLPAENRGKYDAQSVGSAVTYGRRYSLSAILGIAS
;
A
#
# COMPACT_ATOMS: atom_id res chain seq x y z
N MET A 1 7.26 7.87 10.87
CA MET A 1 7.94 7.98 9.56
C MET A 1 9.44 8.10 9.78
N ARG A 2 10.21 7.50 8.93
CA ARG A 2 11.67 7.54 9.00
C ARG A 2 12.22 7.71 7.58
N THR A 3 13.31 8.48 7.44
CA THR A 3 13.95 8.70 6.15
C THR A 3 15.45 8.52 6.26
N SER A 4 16.11 8.37 5.12
CA SER A 4 17.55 8.55 5.03
C SER A 4 17.93 9.96 5.46
N GLU A 5 19.21 10.19 5.78
CA GLU A 5 19.70 11.50 6.19
C GLU A 5 19.44 12.56 5.12
N GLU A 6 19.77 12.24 3.88
CA GLU A 6 19.48 13.08 2.73
C GLU A 6 18.28 12.51 1.97
N ILE A 7 17.43 13.38 1.43
CA ILE A 7 16.25 12.95 0.67
C ILE A 7 16.08 13.72 -0.66
N ASP A 8 17.06 14.52 -1.06
CA ASP A 8 16.93 15.35 -2.25
C ASP A 8 16.69 14.54 -3.52
N LYS A 9 17.35 13.40 -3.66
CA LYS A 9 17.22 12.56 -4.86
C LYS A 9 15.90 11.80 -4.88
N ILE A 10 15.52 11.18 -3.75
CA ILE A 10 14.26 10.46 -3.69
C ILE A 10 13.06 11.42 -3.78
N ALA A 11 13.17 12.62 -3.21
CA ALA A 11 12.14 13.64 -3.32
C ALA A 11 11.88 14.03 -4.78
N ALA A 12 12.94 14.29 -5.54
CA ALA A 12 12.81 14.61 -6.96
C ALA A 12 12.19 13.47 -7.74
N ALA A 13 12.59 12.22 -7.45
CA ALA A 13 12.05 11.03 -8.10
C ALA A 13 10.56 10.85 -7.81
N LEU A 14 10.15 11.10 -6.57
CA LEU A 14 8.74 10.96 -6.17
C LEU A 14 7.84 12.02 -6.81
N VAL A 15 8.34 13.25 -6.99
CA VAL A 15 7.60 14.30 -7.70
C VAL A 15 7.38 13.88 -9.16
N LYS A 16 8.40 13.35 -9.82
CA LYS A 16 8.27 12.85 -11.19
C LYS A 16 7.31 11.67 -11.27
N PHE A 17 7.44 10.73 -10.35
CA PHE A 17 6.53 9.58 -10.28
C PHE A 17 5.08 10.04 -10.19
N GLN A 18 4.78 10.95 -9.28
CA GLN A 18 3.41 11.43 -9.07
C GLN A 18 2.85 12.13 -10.30
N GLY A 19 3.69 12.82 -11.06
CA GLY A 19 3.26 13.47 -12.30
C GLY A 19 3.08 12.53 -13.48
N GLU A 20 3.67 11.34 -13.44
CA GLU A 20 3.67 10.39 -14.56
C GLU A 20 2.79 9.16 -14.34
N VAL A 21 2.52 8.81 -13.09
CA VAL A 21 1.78 7.58 -12.78
C VAL A 21 0.33 7.68 -13.24
N GLU A 22 -0.16 6.60 -13.83
CA GLU A 22 -1.58 6.48 -14.18
C GLU A 22 -2.39 6.06 -12.95
N SER A 23 -3.68 6.38 -12.97
CA SER A 23 -4.58 5.91 -11.93
C SER A 23 -4.81 4.40 -12.08
N PRO A 24 -4.68 3.62 -10.99
CA PRO A 24 -4.99 2.20 -11.03
C PRO A 24 -6.45 1.96 -11.45
N LYS A 25 -6.68 0.93 -12.24
CA LYS A 25 -8.04 0.57 -12.69
C LYS A 25 -8.86 0.06 -11.51
N LYS A 26 -10.03 0.66 -11.31
CA LYS A 26 -10.97 0.28 -10.24
C LYS A 26 -11.95 -0.75 -10.79
N THR A 27 -11.53 -2.00 -10.83
CA THR A 27 -12.33 -3.11 -11.37
C THR A 27 -12.79 -4.10 -10.32
N ALA A 28 -12.16 -4.09 -9.14
CA ALA A 28 -12.55 -4.98 -8.05
C ALA A 28 -13.81 -4.47 -7.36
N GLU A 29 -14.65 -5.41 -6.90
CA GLU A 29 -15.90 -5.11 -6.22
C GLU A 29 -16.00 -5.89 -4.92
N ASN A 30 -16.49 -5.23 -3.87
CA ASN A 30 -16.81 -5.88 -2.61
C ASN A 30 -18.33 -5.83 -2.41
N PRO A 31 -19.04 -6.98 -2.43
CA PRO A 31 -20.50 -7.00 -2.27
C PRO A 31 -21.01 -6.38 -0.97
N ALA A 32 -20.15 -6.27 0.05
CA ALA A 32 -20.51 -5.63 1.32
C ALA A 32 -20.62 -4.11 1.21
N PHE A 33 -20.01 -3.51 0.19
CA PHE A 33 -20.01 -2.07 -0.02
C PHE A 33 -20.90 -1.71 -1.19
N LYS A 34 -22.12 -1.24 -0.89
CA LYS A 34 -23.07 -0.80 -1.91
C LYS A 34 -23.44 0.66 -1.67
N ARG A 35 -23.62 1.39 -2.77
CA ARG A 35 -24.09 2.76 -2.77
C ARG A 35 -25.15 2.90 -3.87
N ASP A 36 -26.33 3.38 -3.51
CA ASP A 36 -27.46 3.53 -4.44
C ASP A 36 -27.78 2.23 -5.19
N GLY A 37 -27.71 1.09 -4.49
CA GLY A 37 -27.98 -0.24 -5.07
C GLY A 37 -26.88 -0.80 -5.93
N LYS A 38 -25.73 -0.09 -6.08
CA LYS A 38 -24.58 -0.51 -6.86
C LYS A 38 -23.39 -0.81 -5.98
N THR A 39 -22.61 -1.83 -6.34
CA THR A 39 -21.34 -2.14 -5.67
C THR A 39 -20.30 -1.08 -6.03
N LEU A 40 -19.62 -0.56 -5.00
CA LEU A 40 -18.52 0.37 -5.22
C LEU A 40 -17.31 -0.38 -5.78
N LYS A 41 -16.70 0.16 -6.81
CA LYS A 41 -15.49 -0.39 -7.40
C LYS A 41 -14.25 0.23 -6.79
N TYR A 42 -13.21 -0.57 -6.71
CA TYR A 42 -11.91 -0.14 -6.20
C TYR A 42 -10.78 -0.84 -6.96
N ALA A 43 -9.57 -0.30 -6.85
CA ALA A 43 -8.38 -0.97 -7.37
C ALA A 43 -7.83 -1.91 -6.30
N ASP A 44 -7.71 -3.20 -6.60
CA ASP A 44 -7.10 -4.14 -5.68
C ASP A 44 -5.57 -4.00 -5.66
N LEU A 45 -4.93 -4.71 -4.75
CA LEU A 45 -3.47 -4.63 -4.58
C LEU A 45 -2.72 -5.01 -5.86
N ASP A 46 -3.18 -6.05 -6.55
CA ASP A 46 -2.56 -6.49 -7.80
C ASP A 46 -2.62 -5.40 -8.87
N ALA A 47 -3.79 -4.76 -9.04
CA ALA A 47 -3.97 -3.68 -9.99
C ALA A 47 -3.07 -2.48 -9.66
N ILE A 48 -2.97 -2.14 -8.38
CA ILE A 48 -2.10 -1.05 -7.93
C ILE A 48 -0.63 -1.36 -8.27
N ILE A 49 -0.14 -2.53 -7.88
CA ILE A 49 1.26 -2.92 -8.11
C ILE A 49 1.58 -2.94 -9.61
N LYS A 50 0.72 -3.51 -10.43
CA LYS A 50 0.92 -3.55 -11.89
C LYS A 50 0.98 -2.14 -12.49
N THR A 51 0.15 -1.24 -12.00
CA THR A 51 0.09 0.13 -12.52
C THR A 51 1.32 0.94 -12.11
N ILE A 52 1.74 0.84 -10.85
CA ILE A 52 2.81 1.72 -10.33
C ILE A 52 4.21 1.23 -10.69
N THR A 53 4.41 -0.08 -10.86
CA THR A 53 5.76 -0.65 -11.00
C THR A 53 6.54 -0.06 -12.17
N PRO A 54 5.99 0.04 -13.39
CA PRO A 54 6.76 0.62 -14.51
C PRO A 54 7.19 2.06 -14.24
N THR A 55 6.32 2.88 -13.65
CA THR A 55 6.62 4.28 -13.37
C THR A 55 7.59 4.43 -12.21
N LEU A 56 7.51 3.57 -11.19
CA LEU A 56 8.51 3.52 -10.12
C LEU A 56 9.89 3.23 -10.70
N LEU A 57 10.02 2.15 -11.46
CA LEU A 57 11.31 1.74 -12.03
C LEU A 57 11.89 2.80 -12.96
N LYS A 58 11.06 3.43 -13.77
CA LYS A 58 11.49 4.52 -14.64
C LYS A 58 12.16 5.66 -13.85
N ASN A 59 11.73 5.89 -12.64
CA ASN A 59 12.25 6.94 -11.76
C ASN A 59 13.26 6.43 -10.72
N GLY A 60 13.78 5.22 -10.92
CA GLY A 60 14.79 4.65 -10.01
C GLY A 60 14.25 4.30 -8.64
N LEU A 61 12.95 4.02 -8.54
CA LEU A 61 12.28 3.73 -7.28
C LEU A 61 11.83 2.28 -7.21
N SER A 62 11.86 1.74 -6.01
CA SER A 62 11.21 0.47 -5.67
C SER A 62 10.43 0.60 -4.38
N GLN A 63 9.44 -0.27 -4.20
CA GLN A 63 8.67 -0.30 -2.97
C GLN A 63 8.82 -1.66 -2.30
N HIS A 64 8.84 -1.66 -0.98
CA HIS A 64 8.95 -2.85 -0.16
C HIS A 64 8.02 -2.70 1.02
N GLN A 65 7.37 -3.78 1.41
CA GLN A 65 6.45 -3.75 2.53
C GLN A 65 6.84 -4.78 3.57
N PHE A 66 6.82 -4.37 4.82
CA PHE A 66 7.15 -5.20 5.96
C PHE A 66 5.85 -5.50 6.70
N VAL A 67 5.60 -6.79 6.92
CA VAL A 67 4.35 -7.27 7.51
C VAL A 67 4.67 -7.98 8.81
N ASP A 68 3.91 -7.66 9.84
CA ASP A 68 3.99 -8.32 11.14
C ASP A 68 2.58 -8.64 11.63
N SER A 69 2.47 -9.60 12.53
CA SER A 69 1.20 -9.96 13.15
C SER A 69 1.40 -10.16 14.64
N GLU A 70 0.36 -9.86 15.41
CA GLU A 70 0.41 -9.97 16.85
C GLU A 70 -0.81 -10.74 17.34
N THR A 71 -0.55 -11.93 17.90
CA THR A 71 -1.62 -12.84 18.32
C THR A 71 -2.39 -12.30 19.51
N ASP A 72 -1.71 -11.67 20.47
CA ASP A 72 -2.35 -11.18 21.69
C ASP A 72 -3.41 -10.11 21.40
N THR A 73 -3.13 -9.22 20.46
CA THR A 73 -4.04 -8.15 20.07
C THR A 73 -4.89 -8.50 18.85
N LYS A 74 -4.59 -9.63 18.20
CA LYS A 74 -5.25 -10.06 16.96
C LYS A 74 -5.19 -8.98 15.88
N THR A 75 -3.99 -8.44 15.68
CA THR A 75 -3.75 -7.37 14.72
C THR A 75 -2.67 -7.75 13.72
N VAL A 76 -2.71 -7.08 12.57
CA VAL A 76 -1.60 -7.08 11.61
C VAL A 76 -1.05 -5.67 11.51
N LYS A 77 0.22 -5.57 11.15
CA LYS A 77 0.94 -4.31 11.03
C LYS A 77 1.64 -4.29 9.68
N VAL A 78 1.50 -3.20 8.96
CA VAL A 78 2.11 -3.03 7.64
C VAL A 78 2.90 -1.73 7.63
N THR A 79 4.13 -1.82 7.15
CA THR A 79 5.01 -0.66 6.95
C THR A 79 5.47 -0.68 5.51
N THR A 80 5.48 0.47 4.85
CA THR A 80 5.94 0.58 3.45
C THR A 80 7.21 1.40 3.39
N MET A 81 8.19 0.89 2.64
CA MET A 81 9.43 1.58 2.33
C MET A 81 9.49 1.91 0.85
N LEU A 82 9.82 3.15 0.53
CA LEU A 82 10.21 3.56 -0.81
C LEU A 82 11.74 3.71 -0.82
N LEU A 83 12.37 3.03 -1.76
CA LEU A 83 13.82 3.01 -1.92
C LEU A 83 14.18 3.59 -3.27
N HIS A 84 15.13 4.55 -3.27
CA HIS A 84 15.67 5.14 -4.50
C HIS A 84 17.02 4.50 -4.82
N GLU A 85 17.37 4.45 -6.10
CA GLU A 85 18.62 3.87 -6.58
C GLU A 85 19.88 4.50 -5.95
N SER A 86 19.76 5.70 -5.42
CA SER A 86 20.86 6.39 -4.70
C SER A 86 21.12 5.80 -3.30
N GLY A 87 20.22 4.96 -2.81
CA GLY A 87 20.23 4.50 -1.42
C GLY A 87 19.37 5.32 -0.48
N GLN A 88 18.84 6.45 -0.95
CA GLN A 88 17.91 7.25 -0.15
C GLN A 88 16.59 6.52 -0.01
N PHE A 89 15.93 6.69 1.13
CA PHE A 89 14.70 5.97 1.42
C PHE A 89 13.73 6.77 2.28
N ILE A 90 12.47 6.38 2.21
CA ILE A 90 11.40 6.87 3.07
C ILE A 90 10.61 5.66 3.55
N ILE A 91 10.42 5.57 4.86
CA ILE A 91 9.64 4.50 5.49
C ILE A 91 8.41 5.13 6.14
N SER A 92 7.23 4.61 5.81
CA SER A 92 5.96 5.08 6.36
C SER A 92 5.84 4.78 7.86
N ASP A 93 4.90 5.45 8.52
CA ASP A 93 4.45 5.00 9.83
C ASP A 93 3.79 3.63 9.69
N GLN A 94 3.82 2.87 10.78
CA GLN A 94 3.22 1.55 10.81
C GLN A 94 1.70 1.66 10.84
N LEU A 95 1.04 0.95 9.94
CA LEU A 95 -0.41 0.84 9.90
C LEU A 95 -0.81 -0.43 10.66
N THR A 96 -1.62 -0.30 11.69
CA THR A 96 -2.12 -1.42 12.49
C THR A 96 -3.59 -1.63 12.20
N LEU A 97 -3.96 -2.87 11.90
CA LEU A 97 -5.33 -3.24 11.53
C LEU A 97 -5.80 -4.44 12.35
N PRO A 98 -7.08 -4.47 12.72
CA PRO A 98 -7.65 -5.70 13.30
C PRO A 98 -7.65 -6.81 12.25
N ALA A 99 -7.27 -8.02 12.68
CA ALA A 99 -7.21 -9.19 11.82
C ALA A 99 -8.27 -10.24 12.18
N GLU A 100 -9.03 -9.99 13.25
CA GLU A 100 -10.15 -10.85 13.61
C GLU A 100 -11.35 -10.55 12.72
N ASN A 101 -11.97 -11.60 12.17
CA ASN A 101 -13.14 -11.48 11.33
C ASN A 101 -14.22 -12.45 11.85
N ARG A 102 -15.34 -11.90 12.30
CA ARG A 102 -16.48 -12.67 12.82
C ARG A 102 -16.06 -13.67 13.91
N GLY A 103 -15.22 -13.21 14.83
CA GLY A 103 -14.71 -14.02 15.93
C GLY A 103 -13.60 -14.99 15.57
N LYS A 104 -13.18 -15.03 14.31
CA LYS A 104 -12.10 -15.89 13.83
C LYS A 104 -10.82 -15.12 13.65
N TYR A 105 -9.75 -15.69 14.19
CA TYR A 105 -8.40 -15.20 13.97
C TYR A 105 -7.56 -16.38 13.47
N ASP A 106 -7.48 -16.51 12.15
CA ASP A 106 -6.81 -17.62 11.46
C ASP A 106 -5.99 -17.10 10.27
N ALA A 107 -5.39 -18.01 9.55
CA ALA A 107 -4.56 -17.65 8.40
C ALA A 107 -5.33 -16.84 7.34
N GLN A 108 -6.60 -17.17 7.12
CA GLN A 108 -7.42 -16.46 6.14
C GLN A 108 -7.75 -15.04 6.58
N SER A 109 -8.14 -14.84 7.85
CA SER A 109 -8.45 -13.52 8.36
C SER A 109 -7.20 -12.62 8.40
N VAL A 110 -6.06 -13.18 8.80
CA VAL A 110 -4.78 -12.47 8.78
C VAL A 110 -4.39 -12.10 7.36
N GLY A 111 -4.49 -13.04 6.41
CA GLY A 111 -4.17 -12.78 5.01
C GLY A 111 -5.02 -11.67 4.39
N SER A 112 -6.31 -11.66 4.70
CA SER A 112 -7.22 -10.60 4.24
C SER A 112 -6.83 -9.23 4.81
N ALA A 113 -6.52 -9.18 6.10
CA ALA A 113 -6.11 -7.94 6.76
C ALA A 113 -4.77 -7.42 6.21
N VAL A 114 -3.83 -8.33 5.94
CA VAL A 114 -2.53 -7.99 5.34
C VAL A 114 -2.73 -7.37 3.96
N THR A 115 -3.54 -7.98 3.11
CA THR A 115 -3.79 -7.47 1.76
C THR A 115 -4.42 -6.08 1.82
N TYR A 116 -5.40 -5.90 2.69
CA TYR A 116 -6.06 -4.62 2.91
C TYR A 116 -5.07 -3.56 3.38
N GLY A 117 -4.25 -3.89 4.39
CA GLY A 117 -3.26 -2.98 4.93
C GLY A 117 -2.18 -2.61 3.92
N ARG A 118 -1.71 -3.56 3.13
CA ARG A 118 -0.72 -3.31 2.08
C ARG A 118 -1.25 -2.33 1.04
N ARG A 119 -2.50 -2.51 0.62
CA ARG A 119 -3.16 -1.62 -0.35
C ARG A 119 -3.22 -0.18 0.18
N TYR A 120 -3.68 0.00 1.40
CA TYR A 120 -3.83 1.33 1.99
C TYR A 120 -2.48 2.00 2.28
N SER A 121 -1.54 1.27 2.87
CA SER A 121 -0.22 1.82 3.18
C SER A 121 0.53 2.24 1.91
N LEU A 122 0.49 1.40 0.87
CA LEU A 122 1.16 1.68 -0.39
C LEU A 122 0.53 2.88 -1.11
N SER A 123 -0.79 2.91 -1.21
CA SER A 123 -1.50 4.01 -1.86
C SER A 123 -1.25 5.34 -1.15
N ALA A 124 -1.27 5.32 0.18
CA ALA A 124 -1.08 6.52 0.98
C ALA A 124 0.32 7.12 0.79
N ILE A 125 1.37 6.30 0.86
CA ILE A 125 2.74 6.80 0.75
C ILE A 125 3.05 7.31 -0.66
N LEU A 126 2.43 6.73 -1.67
CA LEU A 126 2.61 7.14 -3.07
C LEU A 126 1.67 8.28 -3.49
N GLY A 127 0.71 8.63 -2.66
CA GLY A 127 -0.24 9.70 -2.97
C GLY A 127 -1.19 9.36 -4.11
N ILE A 128 -1.56 8.08 -4.24
CA ILE A 128 -2.50 7.63 -5.28
C ILE A 128 -3.81 7.17 -4.66
N ALA A 129 -4.88 7.26 -5.45
CA ALA A 129 -6.20 6.76 -5.05
C ALA A 129 -6.38 5.30 -5.48
N SER A 130 -7.12 4.53 -4.68
CA SER A 130 -7.39 3.13 -4.99
C SER A 130 -8.85 2.74 -4.78
#